data_f0ae86557af4139596e1aca51eb7fce2
#
_entry.id   f0ae86557af4139596e1aca51eb7fce2
#
_cell.length_a   1.000
_cell.length_b   1.000
_cell.length_c   1.000
_cell.angle_alpha   90.00
_cell.angle_beta   90.00
_cell.angle_gamma   90.00
#
_symmetry.space_group_name_H-M   'P 1'
#
loop_
_entity.id
_entity.type
_entity.pdbx_description
1 polymer ?
#
loop_
_entity_poly.entity_id
_entity_poly.type
_entity_poly.pdbx_seq_one_letter_code
_entity_poly.pdbx_strand_id
1 'polypeptide(L)'
;KHKQEQEEYLKAGVVKRVALYARQSVDKKDSISIDTQLDACRRLLKENEPYKEYTDKGYSGKDTNRPAFQQMLRDLHAGKISKIIVYKIDRCSRSVLDFYQLVHTLDTLGCGFVSVKEEHIDTTVPTGKLMIGISAVFAEFERETIQLRITDNYYSRIERDGRWPGGPAPYGYRVKPHSK
;
A
#
# COMPACT_ATOMS: atom_id res chain seq x y z
N LYS A 1 13.33 -1.52 22.12
CA LYS A 1 12.77 -0.16 22.34
C LYS A 1 11.24 -0.15 22.14
N HIS A 2 10.70 -0.52 20.98
CA HIS A 2 9.26 -0.51 20.70
C HIS A 2 8.40 -1.42 21.60
N LYS A 3 8.91 -2.58 22.02
CA LYS A 3 8.19 -3.48 22.94
C LYS A 3 8.00 -2.89 24.34
N GLN A 4 9.00 -2.19 24.83
CA GLN A 4 8.94 -1.51 26.13
C GLN A 4 8.00 -0.30 26.11
N GLU A 5 8.02 0.48 25.03
CA GLU A 5 7.07 1.58 24.82
C GLU A 5 5.62 1.08 24.73
N GLN A 6 5.37 -0.06 24.06
CA GLN A 6 4.03 -0.67 24.02
C GLN A 6 3.54 -1.15 25.40
N GLU A 7 4.43 -1.73 26.22
CA GLU A 7 4.08 -2.14 27.59
C GLU A 7 3.79 -0.93 28.48
N GLU A 8 4.48 0.18 28.27
CA GLU A 8 4.25 1.44 29.00
C GLU A 8 2.91 2.09 28.62
N TYR A 9 2.53 2.07 27.33
CA TYR A 9 1.20 2.51 26.85
C TYR A 9 0.06 1.62 27.36
N LEU A 10 0.26 0.31 27.45
CA LEU A 10 -0.72 -0.61 28.03
C LEU A 10 -0.92 -0.35 29.53
N LYS A 11 0.14 0.00 30.25
CA LYS A 11 0.07 0.40 31.68
C LYS A 11 -0.61 1.75 31.87
N ALA A 12 -0.52 2.66 30.90
CA ALA A 12 -1.13 3.99 30.95
C ALA A 12 -2.64 3.99 30.63
N GLY A 13 -3.29 2.84 30.43
CA GLY A 13 -4.73 2.75 30.19
C GLY A 13 -5.19 3.36 28.85
N VAL A 14 -4.32 3.48 27.87
CA VAL A 14 -4.68 4.00 26.54
C VAL A 14 -5.62 3.03 25.84
N VAL A 15 -6.88 3.41 25.69
CA VAL A 15 -7.87 2.63 24.95
C VAL A 15 -7.47 2.61 23.47
N LYS A 16 -7.04 1.43 22.98
CA LYS A 16 -6.78 1.23 21.56
C LYS A 16 -8.08 1.32 20.77
N ARG A 17 -8.04 1.98 19.62
CA ARG A 17 -9.20 2.18 18.75
C ARG A 17 -8.96 1.59 17.36
N VAL A 18 -10.03 1.32 16.63
CA VAL A 18 -9.98 0.95 15.22
C VAL A 18 -9.77 2.20 14.38
N ALA A 19 -8.84 2.16 13.42
CA ALA A 19 -8.67 3.22 12.44
C ALA A 19 -9.46 2.87 11.16
N LEU A 20 -10.37 3.73 10.75
CA LEU A 20 -11.06 3.64 9.47
C LEU A 20 -10.38 4.63 8.51
N TYR A 21 -9.77 4.13 7.44
CA TYR A 21 -9.11 4.99 6.46
C TYR A 21 -9.84 5.00 5.13
N ALA A 22 -10.18 6.20 4.65
CA ALA A 22 -10.81 6.42 3.36
C ALA A 22 -10.07 7.49 2.55
N ARG A 23 -9.98 7.29 1.23
CA ARG A 23 -9.33 8.23 0.31
C ARG A 23 -10.11 8.40 -0.98
N GLN A 24 -10.21 9.65 -1.45
CA GLN A 24 -10.79 9.97 -2.74
C GLN A 24 -9.81 10.81 -3.58
N SER A 25 -9.57 10.39 -4.84
CA SER A 25 -8.76 11.16 -5.80
C SER A 25 -9.59 12.22 -6.51
N VAL A 26 -8.96 13.34 -6.88
CA VAL A 26 -9.60 14.41 -7.68
C VAL A 26 -9.95 13.93 -9.09
N ASP A 27 -9.11 13.07 -9.68
CA ASP A 27 -9.10 12.75 -11.12
C ASP A 27 -10.12 11.70 -11.57
N LYS A 28 -10.91 11.09 -10.66
CA LYS A 28 -11.85 10.03 -11.04
C LYS A 28 -13.27 10.42 -10.71
N LYS A 29 -14.05 10.77 -11.75
CA LYS A 29 -15.51 10.99 -11.66
C LYS A 29 -16.27 9.75 -11.12
N ASP A 30 -15.70 8.56 -11.24
CA ASP A 30 -16.28 7.27 -10.79
C ASP A 30 -15.71 6.76 -9.46
N SER A 31 -15.07 7.62 -8.66
CA SER A 31 -14.55 7.18 -7.36
C SER A 31 -15.66 7.13 -6.31
N ILE A 32 -15.79 5.96 -5.65
CA ILE A 32 -16.69 5.78 -4.51
C ILE A 32 -16.43 6.87 -3.48
N SER A 33 -17.49 7.51 -3.00
CA SER A 33 -17.41 8.61 -2.03
C SER A 33 -16.73 8.16 -0.72
N ILE A 34 -16.15 9.12 -0.01
CA ILE A 34 -15.53 8.85 1.31
C ILE A 34 -16.58 8.26 2.26
N ASP A 35 -17.79 8.83 2.27
CA ASP A 35 -18.87 8.39 3.16
C ASP A 35 -19.26 6.93 2.88
N THR A 36 -19.43 6.55 1.61
CA THR A 36 -19.71 5.15 1.24
C THR A 36 -18.59 4.18 1.67
N GLN A 37 -17.31 4.62 1.56
CA GLN A 37 -16.18 3.82 2.02
C GLN A 37 -16.22 3.63 3.54
N LEU A 38 -16.45 4.71 4.28
CA LEU A 38 -16.52 4.69 5.75
C LEU A 38 -17.71 3.86 6.24
N ASP A 39 -18.88 3.99 5.61
CA ASP A 39 -20.07 3.18 5.96
C ASP A 39 -19.81 1.67 5.79
N ALA A 40 -19.12 1.30 4.71
CA ALA A 40 -18.71 -0.08 4.52
C ALA A 40 -17.71 -0.56 5.58
N CYS A 41 -16.76 0.29 5.97
CA CYS A 41 -15.80 -0.02 7.04
C CYS A 41 -16.48 -0.12 8.41
N ARG A 42 -17.43 0.78 8.72
CA ARG A 42 -18.18 0.76 9.99
C ARG A 42 -18.95 -0.53 10.22
N ARG A 43 -19.46 -1.18 9.13
CA ARG A 43 -20.18 -2.47 9.22
C ARG A 43 -19.31 -3.62 9.74
N LEU A 44 -17.98 -3.50 9.69
CA LEU A 44 -17.04 -4.49 10.22
C LEU A 44 -16.61 -4.20 11.67
N LEU A 45 -17.10 -3.12 12.27
CA LEU A 45 -16.87 -2.84 13.69
C LEU A 45 -17.74 -3.75 14.54
N LYS A 46 -17.20 -4.15 15.69
CA LYS A 46 -17.98 -4.82 16.72
C LYS A 46 -18.84 -3.78 17.47
N GLU A 47 -19.87 -4.27 18.14
CA GLU A 47 -20.71 -3.42 18.96
C GLU A 47 -19.88 -2.68 20.00
N ASN A 48 -20.05 -1.34 20.08
CA ASN A 48 -19.30 -0.45 20.98
C ASN A 48 -17.76 -0.44 20.80
N GLU A 49 -17.23 -0.91 19.65
CA GLU A 49 -15.79 -0.86 19.39
C GLU A 49 -15.37 0.60 19.10
N PRO A 50 -14.45 1.19 19.90
CA PRO A 50 -14.04 2.58 19.67
C PRO A 50 -13.27 2.70 18.37
N TYR A 51 -13.60 3.72 17.56
CA TYR A 51 -12.94 3.96 16.28
C TYR A 51 -12.62 5.43 16.05
N LYS A 52 -11.72 5.67 15.09
CA LYS A 52 -11.40 7.01 14.57
C LYS A 52 -11.27 6.96 13.06
N GLU A 53 -11.84 7.95 12.41
CA GLU A 53 -11.81 8.11 10.95
C GLU A 53 -10.64 8.98 10.52
N TYR A 54 -10.00 8.58 9.42
CA TYR A 54 -8.90 9.28 8.77
C TYR A 54 -9.24 9.40 7.28
N THR A 55 -9.38 10.62 6.80
CA THR A 55 -9.86 10.86 5.44
C THR A 55 -8.94 11.79 4.67
N ASP A 56 -8.51 11.34 3.49
CA ASP A 56 -7.73 12.15 2.55
C ASP A 56 -8.56 12.41 1.29
N LYS A 57 -9.05 13.63 1.13
CA LYS A 57 -9.82 14.08 -0.03
C LYS A 57 -8.92 14.87 -0.97
N GLY A 58 -8.92 14.47 -2.25
CA GLY A 58 -8.15 15.19 -3.27
C GLY A 58 -6.70 14.75 -3.43
N TYR A 59 -6.29 13.66 -2.77
CA TYR A 59 -4.92 13.15 -2.86
C TYR A 59 -4.83 11.95 -3.80
N SER A 60 -3.81 11.96 -4.69
CA SER A 60 -3.50 10.82 -5.54
C SER A 60 -2.86 9.69 -4.73
N GLY A 61 -3.01 8.43 -5.16
CA GLY A 61 -2.33 7.31 -4.50
C GLY A 61 -0.81 7.29 -4.72
N LYS A 62 -0.29 8.14 -5.64
CA LYS A 62 1.16 8.38 -5.82
C LYS A 62 1.70 9.42 -4.84
N ASP A 63 0.81 10.17 -4.21
CA ASP A 63 1.19 11.25 -3.33
C ASP A 63 1.54 10.67 -1.95
N THR A 64 2.78 10.86 -1.53
CA THR A 64 3.24 10.50 -0.19
C THR A 64 2.76 11.47 0.87
N ASN A 65 2.32 12.66 0.43
CA ASN A 65 1.85 13.74 1.33
C ASN A 65 0.34 13.63 1.56
N ARG A 66 -0.10 12.55 2.24
CA ARG A 66 -1.47 12.30 2.66
C ARG A 66 -1.58 12.57 4.17
N PRO A 67 -2.05 13.75 4.57
CA PRO A 67 -1.98 14.20 5.98
C PRO A 67 -2.74 13.29 6.94
N ALA A 68 -3.93 12.79 6.56
CA ALA A 68 -4.69 11.88 7.41
C ALA A 68 -4.02 10.49 7.50
N PHE A 69 -3.46 9.97 6.41
CA PHE A 69 -2.69 8.74 6.43
C PHE A 69 -1.44 8.87 7.31
N GLN A 70 -0.70 9.97 7.19
CA GLN A 70 0.44 10.25 8.05
C GLN A 70 0.05 10.37 9.53
N GLN A 71 -1.10 11.00 9.82
CA GLN A 71 -1.62 11.06 11.18
C GLN A 71 -2.00 9.67 11.71
N MET A 72 -2.62 8.82 10.88
CA MET A 72 -2.92 7.44 11.23
C MET A 72 -1.65 6.66 11.56
N LEU A 73 -0.57 6.81 10.76
CA LEU A 73 0.72 6.17 11.06
C LEU A 73 1.34 6.66 12.36
N ARG A 74 1.26 7.96 12.67
CA ARG A 74 1.71 8.48 13.98
C ARG A 74 0.92 7.88 15.14
N ASP A 75 -0.41 7.81 15.02
CA ASP A 75 -1.27 7.22 16.03
C ASP A 75 -1.02 5.69 16.18
N LEU A 76 -0.66 5.02 15.10
CA LEU A 76 -0.25 3.62 15.08
C LEU A 76 1.06 3.42 15.87
N HIS A 77 2.10 4.18 15.55
CA HIS A 77 3.38 4.12 16.26
C HIS A 77 3.26 4.51 17.75
N ALA A 78 2.31 5.38 18.06
CA ALA A 78 1.95 5.70 19.45
C ALA A 78 1.12 4.61 20.15
N GLY A 79 0.92 3.44 19.54
CA GLY A 79 0.20 2.30 20.13
C GLY A 79 -1.31 2.52 20.33
N LYS A 80 -1.90 3.57 19.73
CA LYS A 80 -3.31 3.97 19.90
C LYS A 80 -4.27 3.20 18.99
N ILE A 81 -3.76 2.41 18.04
CA ILE A 81 -4.56 1.70 17.03
C ILE A 81 -4.45 0.20 17.27
N SER A 82 -5.60 -0.49 17.32
CA SER A 82 -5.70 -1.95 17.43
C SER A 82 -5.79 -2.62 16.07
N LYS A 83 -6.47 -1.97 15.12
CA LYS A 83 -6.79 -2.52 13.80
C LYS A 83 -7.02 -1.37 12.82
N ILE A 84 -6.60 -1.54 11.57
CA ILE A 84 -6.89 -0.64 10.47
C ILE A 84 -7.91 -1.33 9.55
N ILE A 85 -8.99 -0.65 9.21
CA ILE A 85 -9.98 -1.12 8.24
C ILE A 85 -10.00 -0.14 7.07
N VAL A 86 -9.92 -0.67 5.86
CA VAL A 86 -10.02 0.10 4.61
C VAL A 86 -11.08 -0.50 3.69
N TYR A 87 -11.67 0.33 2.85
CA TYR A 87 -12.63 -0.17 1.86
C TYR A 87 -11.96 -1.09 0.82
N LYS A 88 -10.76 -0.71 0.36
CA LYS A 88 -9.95 -1.42 -0.63
C LYS A 88 -8.48 -1.09 -0.43
N ILE A 89 -7.57 -2.03 -0.72
CA ILE A 89 -6.13 -1.88 -0.53
C ILE A 89 -5.57 -0.67 -1.28
N ASP A 90 -6.09 -0.36 -2.48
CA ASP A 90 -5.64 0.77 -3.29
C ASP A 90 -5.84 2.15 -2.61
N ARG A 91 -6.58 2.19 -1.53
CA ARG A 91 -6.70 3.38 -0.66
C ARG A 91 -5.42 3.63 0.13
N CYS A 92 -4.77 2.56 0.60
CA CYS A 92 -3.52 2.64 1.37
C CYS A 92 -2.29 2.69 0.49
N SER A 93 -2.18 1.76 -0.46
CA SER A 93 -1.03 1.60 -1.34
C SER A 93 -1.45 1.22 -2.76
N ARG A 94 -0.64 1.59 -3.77
CA ARG A 94 -0.79 1.16 -5.15
C ARG A 94 0.19 0.04 -5.54
N SER A 95 1.24 -0.12 -4.77
CA SER A 95 2.23 -1.17 -4.94
C SER A 95 1.92 -2.30 -3.96
N VAL A 96 1.92 -3.53 -4.44
CA VAL A 96 1.77 -4.72 -3.58
C VAL A 96 2.93 -4.81 -2.59
N LEU A 97 4.14 -4.43 -3.03
CA LEU A 97 5.32 -4.43 -2.18
C LEU A 97 5.20 -3.41 -1.03
N ASP A 98 4.78 -2.16 -1.33
CA ASP A 98 4.58 -1.14 -0.29
C ASP A 98 3.47 -1.57 0.69
N PHE A 99 2.43 -2.23 0.18
CA PHE A 99 1.37 -2.79 1.01
C PHE A 99 1.90 -3.88 1.94
N TYR A 100 2.73 -4.80 1.41
CA TYR A 100 3.35 -5.85 2.21
C TYR A 100 4.24 -5.27 3.32
N GLN A 101 5.05 -4.25 3.02
CA GLN A 101 5.87 -3.56 4.01
C GLN A 101 5.03 -2.91 5.12
N LEU A 102 3.90 -2.29 4.73
CA LEU A 102 2.94 -1.75 5.68
C LEU A 102 2.38 -2.85 6.60
N VAL A 103 1.90 -3.96 6.02
CA VAL A 103 1.36 -5.09 6.81
C VAL A 103 2.40 -5.71 7.73
N HIS A 104 3.65 -5.86 7.27
CA HIS A 104 4.74 -6.34 8.12
C HIS A 104 4.99 -5.40 9.31
N THR A 105 4.94 -4.08 9.07
CA THR A 105 5.05 -3.08 10.14
C THR A 105 3.88 -3.18 11.12
N LEU A 106 2.65 -3.35 10.61
CA LEU A 106 1.45 -3.53 11.44
C LEU A 106 1.54 -4.78 12.32
N ASP A 107 2.00 -5.90 11.76
CA ASP A 107 2.19 -7.15 12.50
C ASP A 107 3.23 -7.00 13.62
N THR A 108 4.35 -6.32 13.34
CA THR A 108 5.38 -6.01 14.35
C THR A 108 4.84 -5.16 15.49
N LEU A 109 3.89 -4.26 15.20
CA LEU A 109 3.22 -3.40 16.19
C LEU A 109 1.99 -4.06 16.84
N GLY A 110 1.67 -5.30 16.47
CA GLY A 110 0.49 -6.02 16.97
C GLY A 110 -0.83 -5.38 16.53
N CYS A 111 -0.86 -4.75 15.35
CA CYS A 111 -2.02 -4.11 14.77
C CYS A 111 -2.59 -4.94 13.63
N GLY A 112 -3.91 -5.20 13.63
CA GLY A 112 -4.60 -5.91 12.56
C GLY A 112 -4.83 -5.01 11.34
N PHE A 113 -5.00 -5.65 10.16
CA PHE A 113 -5.42 -4.99 8.92
C PHE A 113 -6.55 -5.78 8.26
N VAL A 114 -7.60 -5.08 7.83
CA VAL A 114 -8.77 -5.68 7.17
C VAL A 114 -9.17 -4.86 5.97
N SER A 115 -9.43 -5.50 4.85
CA SER A 115 -10.01 -4.90 3.66
C SER A 115 -11.47 -5.35 3.47
N VAL A 116 -12.37 -4.38 3.20
CA VAL A 116 -13.78 -4.69 2.96
C VAL A 116 -14.00 -5.43 1.64
N LYS A 117 -13.29 -5.02 0.58
CA LYS A 117 -13.48 -5.59 -0.77
C LYS A 117 -12.63 -6.83 -1.02
N GLU A 118 -11.48 -6.92 -0.41
CA GLU A 118 -10.62 -8.10 -0.47
C GLU A 118 -10.78 -8.91 0.82
N GLU A 119 -11.87 -9.68 0.92
CA GLU A 119 -12.26 -10.46 2.12
C GLU A 119 -11.16 -11.45 2.58
N HIS A 120 -10.33 -11.92 1.64
CA HIS A 120 -9.19 -12.79 1.95
C HIS A 120 -8.01 -12.04 2.59
N ILE A 121 -8.07 -10.70 2.67
CA ILE A 121 -7.04 -9.85 3.27
C ILE A 121 -7.53 -9.37 4.65
N ASP A 122 -7.38 -10.26 5.59
CA ASP A 122 -7.62 -10.03 7.01
C ASP A 122 -6.44 -10.58 7.82
N THR A 123 -5.57 -9.70 8.31
CA THR A 123 -4.39 -10.13 9.10
C THR A 123 -4.74 -10.53 10.52
N THR A 124 -5.98 -10.38 10.94
CA THR A 124 -6.45 -10.85 12.27
C THR A 124 -6.60 -12.36 12.32
N VAL A 125 -6.64 -13.02 11.14
CA VAL A 125 -6.72 -14.48 10.99
C VAL A 125 -5.46 -15.03 10.30
N PRO A 126 -4.98 -16.23 10.66
CA PRO A 126 -3.76 -16.82 10.11
C PRO A 126 -3.80 -17.01 8.59
N THR A 127 -4.95 -17.37 8.04
CA THR A 127 -5.16 -17.56 6.59
C THR A 127 -4.97 -16.27 5.81
N GLY A 128 -5.42 -15.14 6.33
CA GLY A 128 -5.24 -13.83 5.71
C GLY A 128 -3.76 -13.40 5.70
N LYS A 129 -3.01 -13.67 6.78
CA LYS A 129 -1.56 -13.42 6.79
C LYS A 129 -0.83 -14.26 5.74
N LEU A 130 -1.20 -15.54 5.59
CA LEU A 130 -0.64 -16.42 4.56
C LEU A 130 -0.92 -15.89 3.15
N MET A 131 -2.16 -15.47 2.87
CA MET A 131 -2.56 -14.95 1.56
C MET A 131 -1.79 -13.68 1.18
N ILE A 132 -1.54 -12.79 2.14
CA ILE A 132 -0.72 -11.60 1.92
C ILE A 132 0.73 -12.00 1.60
N GLY A 133 1.31 -12.97 2.32
CA GLY A 133 2.65 -13.48 2.05
C GLY A 133 2.77 -14.06 0.65
N ILE A 134 1.82 -14.88 0.23
CA ILE A 134 1.76 -15.44 -1.13
C ILE A 134 1.67 -14.32 -2.18
N SER A 135 0.80 -13.34 -1.96
CA SER A 135 0.62 -12.21 -2.89
C SER A 135 1.89 -11.37 -3.03
N ALA A 136 2.67 -11.21 -1.97
CA ALA A 136 3.97 -10.52 -2.01
C ALA A 136 4.99 -11.26 -2.87
N VAL A 137 5.10 -12.58 -2.71
CA VAL A 137 5.99 -13.44 -3.52
C VAL A 137 5.62 -13.36 -5.00
N PHE A 138 4.33 -13.42 -5.33
CA PHE A 138 3.87 -13.26 -6.71
C PHE A 138 4.22 -11.88 -7.29
N ALA A 139 4.05 -10.82 -6.54
CA ALA A 139 4.38 -9.46 -6.99
C ALA A 139 5.89 -9.30 -7.25
N GLU A 140 6.74 -9.92 -6.44
CA GLU A 140 8.18 -9.93 -6.65
C GLU A 140 8.56 -10.72 -7.90
N PHE A 141 8.00 -11.91 -8.08
CA PHE A 141 8.17 -12.73 -9.27
C PHE A 141 7.73 -12.00 -10.55
N GLU A 142 6.58 -11.33 -10.56
CA GLU A 142 6.12 -10.53 -11.70
C GLU A 142 7.11 -9.40 -12.02
N ARG A 143 7.62 -8.71 -11.01
CA ARG A 143 8.61 -7.64 -11.19
C ARG A 143 9.91 -8.17 -11.81
N GLU A 144 10.43 -9.29 -11.32
CA GLU A 144 11.63 -9.92 -11.88
C GLU A 144 11.40 -10.37 -13.31
N THR A 145 10.25 -10.97 -13.60
CA THR A 145 9.86 -11.40 -14.95
C THR A 145 9.78 -10.23 -15.92
N ILE A 146 9.21 -9.10 -15.50
CA ILE A 146 9.16 -7.88 -16.30
C ILE A 146 10.57 -7.35 -16.57
N GLN A 147 11.45 -7.37 -15.57
CA GLN A 147 12.83 -6.92 -15.71
C GLN A 147 13.62 -7.80 -16.69
N LEU A 148 13.48 -9.11 -16.61
CA LEU A 148 14.07 -10.05 -17.57
C LEU A 148 13.59 -9.76 -18.99
N ARG A 149 12.27 -9.61 -19.21
CA ARG A 149 11.69 -9.26 -20.53
C ARG A 149 12.21 -7.93 -21.08
N ILE A 150 12.39 -6.91 -20.23
CA ILE A 150 12.96 -5.63 -20.64
C ILE A 150 14.41 -5.83 -21.09
N THR A 151 15.20 -6.59 -20.34
CA THR A 151 16.59 -6.90 -20.63
C THR A 151 16.72 -7.68 -21.94
N ASP A 152 15.93 -8.72 -22.13
CA ASP A 152 15.90 -9.54 -23.35
C ASP A 152 15.52 -8.71 -24.58
N ASN A 153 14.49 -7.85 -24.46
CA ASN A 153 14.09 -6.93 -25.52
C ASN A 153 15.19 -5.90 -25.83
N TYR A 154 15.92 -5.45 -24.82
CA TYR A 154 17.03 -4.53 -24.99
C TYR A 154 18.16 -5.16 -25.81
N TYR A 155 18.61 -6.35 -25.46
CA TYR A 155 19.65 -7.06 -26.20
C TYR A 155 19.17 -7.50 -27.59
N SER A 156 17.96 -7.98 -27.73
CA SER A 156 17.37 -8.36 -29.01
C SER A 156 17.34 -7.19 -30.02
N ARG A 157 17.07 -5.97 -29.56
CA ARG A 157 17.12 -4.76 -30.44
C ARG A 157 18.54 -4.42 -30.89
N ILE A 158 19.54 -4.66 -30.05
CA ILE A 158 20.93 -4.42 -30.40
C ILE A 158 21.40 -5.48 -31.41
N GLU A 159 21.16 -6.74 -31.12
CA GLU A 159 21.69 -7.87 -31.88
C GLU A 159 20.99 -8.07 -33.24
N ARG A 160 19.65 -7.99 -33.26
CA ARG A 160 18.89 -8.25 -34.51
C ARG A 160 18.76 -7.03 -35.39
N ASP A 161 18.47 -5.89 -34.80
CA ASP A 161 18.10 -4.69 -35.55
C ASP A 161 19.27 -3.69 -35.67
N GLY A 162 20.39 -3.91 -34.94
CA GLY A 162 21.49 -2.95 -34.87
C GLY A 162 21.04 -1.58 -34.32
N ARG A 163 19.90 -1.53 -33.63
CA ARG A 163 19.28 -0.28 -33.20
C ARG A 163 19.79 0.15 -31.84
N TRP A 164 20.04 1.45 -31.75
CA TRP A 164 20.34 2.07 -30.47
C TRP A 164 19.12 1.95 -29.53
N PRO A 165 19.24 1.33 -28.35
CA PRO A 165 18.09 1.02 -27.51
C PRO A 165 17.54 2.21 -26.72
N GLY A 166 18.17 3.39 -26.81
CA GLY A 166 17.77 4.62 -26.13
C GLY A 166 18.83 5.13 -25.15
N GLY A 167 18.60 6.32 -24.60
CA GLY A 167 19.56 7.04 -23.75
C GLY A 167 20.52 7.93 -24.54
N PRO A 168 21.45 8.67 -23.85
CA PRO A 168 22.45 9.50 -24.50
C PRO A 168 23.41 8.63 -25.32
N ALA A 169 23.77 9.11 -26.51
CA ALA A 169 24.76 8.41 -27.34
C ALA A 169 26.11 8.32 -26.60
N PRO A 170 26.83 7.19 -26.70
CA PRO A 170 28.18 7.09 -26.16
C PRO A 170 29.11 8.15 -26.76
N TYR A 171 30.15 8.49 -26.04
CA TYR A 171 31.18 9.44 -26.51
C TYR A 171 31.71 9.01 -27.90
N GLY A 172 31.73 9.96 -28.85
CA GLY A 172 32.17 9.70 -30.23
C GLY A 172 31.09 9.17 -31.17
N TYR A 173 29.87 8.90 -30.71
CA TYR A 173 28.76 8.42 -31.55
C TYR A 173 27.63 9.43 -31.64
N ARG A 174 26.92 9.42 -32.78
CA ARG A 174 25.67 10.17 -32.99
C ARG A 174 24.55 9.19 -33.34
N VAL A 175 23.42 9.32 -32.68
CA VAL A 175 22.20 8.58 -33.05
C VAL A 175 21.65 9.19 -34.36
N LYS A 176 21.58 8.41 -35.42
CA LYS A 176 20.90 8.85 -36.65
C LYS A 176 19.39 8.87 -36.42
N PRO A 177 18.68 9.98 -36.67
CA PRO A 177 17.23 9.99 -36.65
C PRO A 177 16.71 8.96 -37.64
N HIS A 178 15.70 8.19 -37.26
CA HIS A 178 15.04 7.22 -38.14
C HIS A 178 14.34 7.98 -39.26
N SER A 179 14.72 7.75 -40.51
CA SER A 179 13.85 8.09 -41.63
C SER A 179 12.62 7.20 -41.60
N LYS A 180 11.44 7.81 -41.47
CA LYS A 180 10.15 7.12 -41.59
C LYS A 180 9.99 6.47 -42.95
#